data_941c74fbb9a95cc61726689bb48242a5
#
_entry.id   941c74fbb9a95cc61726689bb48242a5
#
_cell.length_a   1.000
_cell.length_b   1.000
_cell.length_c   1.000
_cell.angle_alpha   90.00
_cell.angle_beta   90.00
_cell.angle_gamma   90.00
#
_symmetry.space_group_name_H-M   'P 1'
#
loop_
_entity.id
_entity.type
_entity.pdbx_description
1 polymer ?
#
loop_
_entity_poly.entity_id
_entity_poly.type
_entity_poly.pdbx_seq_one_letter_code
_entity_poly.pdbx_strand_id
1 'polypeptide(L)'
;MKPTINFQDVSQRNDGFGTAGRSIKASLTRLGYEFTDRADINFNFAHPHQGRYSDNGYDIMYFPWESSEPRDGWKKHLSLFDEVWVPSPWLQSTVADWGFESFVYEHGVNPAFTNSVRREPSDKIIFLMQGFEAFRKGALETIRAFNIAFRGRRDVELWIKTQSKAMDNIKIFPN
;
A
#
# COMPACT_ATOMS: atom_id res chain seq x y z
N MET A 1 11.79 -18.33 -23.37
CA MET A 1 11.27 -16.95 -23.44
C MET A 1 10.49 -16.73 -22.16
N LYS A 2 10.55 -15.56 -21.54
CA LYS A 2 9.70 -15.24 -20.38
C LYS A 2 8.29 -14.94 -20.85
N PRO A 3 7.26 -15.24 -20.04
CA PRO A 3 5.90 -14.84 -20.38
C PRO A 3 5.78 -13.32 -20.45
N THR A 4 4.92 -12.84 -21.32
CA THR A 4 4.53 -11.44 -21.41
C THR A 4 3.50 -11.09 -20.32
N ILE A 5 3.45 -9.85 -19.88
CA ILE A 5 2.56 -9.41 -18.80
C ILE A 5 1.69 -8.23 -19.27
N ASN A 6 0.39 -8.37 -19.10
CA ASN A 6 -0.53 -7.23 -19.08
C ASN A 6 -0.65 -6.76 -17.61
N PHE A 7 0.02 -5.67 -17.27
CA PHE A 7 0.06 -5.15 -15.91
C PHE A 7 -1.05 -4.12 -15.70
N GLN A 8 -2.12 -4.57 -15.06
CA GLN A 8 -3.25 -3.72 -14.71
C GLN A 8 -3.09 -3.19 -13.30
N ASP A 9 -2.85 -1.93 -13.17
CA ASP A 9 -2.52 -1.32 -11.89
C ASP A 9 -3.21 0.03 -11.65
N VAL A 10 -3.07 0.47 -10.43
CA VAL A 10 -3.48 1.79 -9.95
C VAL A 10 -2.29 2.76 -9.87
N SER A 11 -1.26 2.57 -10.70
CA SER A 11 0.00 3.34 -10.67
C SER A 11 -0.18 4.85 -10.88
N GLN A 12 -1.27 5.24 -11.51
CA GLN A 12 -1.63 6.66 -11.68
C GLN A 12 -2.04 7.34 -10.37
N ARG A 13 -2.33 6.58 -9.32
CA ARG A 13 -2.70 7.13 -8.01
C ARG A 13 -1.47 7.68 -7.28
N ASN A 14 -1.67 8.80 -6.57
CA ASN A 14 -0.65 9.41 -5.72
C ASN A 14 -0.77 8.95 -4.26
N ASP A 15 -0.97 7.64 -4.04
CA ASP A 15 -1.09 7.01 -2.72
C ASP A 15 -0.19 5.78 -2.59
N GLY A 16 -0.36 5.02 -1.51
CA GLY A 16 0.40 3.80 -1.25
C GLY A 16 0.21 2.73 -2.33
N PHE A 17 -1.01 2.58 -2.86
CA PHE A 17 -1.29 1.66 -3.96
C PHE A 17 -0.52 2.04 -5.22
N GLY A 18 -0.61 3.31 -5.64
CA GLY A 18 0.12 3.77 -6.82
C GLY A 18 1.63 3.64 -6.66
N THR A 19 2.16 3.93 -5.47
CA THR A 19 3.60 3.75 -5.19
C THR A 19 4.00 2.28 -5.27
N ALA A 20 3.24 1.37 -4.68
CA ALA A 20 3.52 -0.07 -4.74
C ALA A 20 3.41 -0.60 -6.19
N GLY A 21 2.35 -0.24 -6.93
CA GLY A 21 2.17 -0.63 -8.33
C GLY A 21 3.35 -0.21 -9.21
N ARG A 22 3.80 1.05 -9.10
CA ARG A 22 5.00 1.53 -9.82
C ARG A 22 6.25 0.74 -9.46
N SER A 23 6.43 0.41 -8.17
CA SER A 23 7.60 -0.34 -7.69
C SER A 23 7.59 -1.79 -8.20
N ILE A 24 6.43 -2.46 -8.20
CA ILE A 24 6.26 -3.81 -8.74
C ILE A 24 6.59 -3.81 -10.24
N LYS A 25 5.96 -2.91 -11.02
CA LYS A 25 6.18 -2.79 -12.46
C LYS A 25 7.66 -2.54 -12.79
N ALA A 26 8.31 -1.60 -12.09
CA ALA A 26 9.73 -1.33 -12.26
C ALA A 26 10.61 -2.55 -11.91
N SER A 27 10.23 -3.34 -10.93
CA SER A 27 10.96 -4.56 -10.57
C SER A 27 10.83 -5.65 -11.63
N LEU A 28 9.63 -5.86 -12.15
CA LEU A 28 9.38 -6.80 -13.27
C LEU A 28 10.14 -6.36 -14.54
N THR A 29 10.17 -5.06 -14.85
CA THR A 29 10.97 -4.52 -15.95
C THR A 29 12.46 -4.84 -15.78
N ARG A 30 13.02 -4.62 -14.58
CA ARG A 30 14.43 -4.97 -14.29
C ARG A 30 14.72 -6.45 -14.41
N LEU A 31 13.74 -7.29 -14.13
CA LEU A 31 13.82 -8.73 -14.32
C LEU A 31 13.66 -9.15 -15.78
N GLY A 32 13.44 -8.21 -16.71
CA GLY A 32 13.34 -8.46 -18.14
C GLY A 32 11.99 -9.05 -18.58
N TYR A 33 10.90 -8.76 -17.86
CA TYR A 33 9.55 -9.04 -18.35
C TYR A 33 9.09 -7.93 -19.31
N GLU A 34 8.40 -8.34 -20.37
CA GLU A 34 7.80 -7.43 -21.34
C GLU A 34 6.33 -7.18 -21.02
N PHE A 35 5.87 -5.95 -21.25
CA PHE A 35 4.49 -5.55 -21.00
C PHE A 35 3.76 -5.31 -22.31
N THR A 36 2.59 -5.93 -22.46
CA THR A 36 1.73 -5.82 -23.65
C THR A 36 0.25 -5.98 -23.26
N ASP A 37 -0.65 -5.41 -24.05
CA ASP A 37 -2.10 -5.52 -23.82
C ASP A 37 -2.64 -6.94 -24.05
N ARG A 38 -1.99 -7.69 -24.95
CA ARG A 38 -2.29 -9.12 -25.18
C ARG A 38 -1.13 -9.94 -24.67
N ALA A 39 -1.26 -10.45 -23.47
CA ALA A 39 -0.18 -11.09 -22.73
C ALA A 39 -0.56 -12.51 -22.27
N ASP A 40 0.47 -13.29 -21.96
CA ASP A 40 0.32 -14.62 -21.37
C ASP A 40 -0.26 -14.54 -19.95
N ILE A 41 0.09 -13.48 -19.22
CA ILE A 41 -0.35 -13.23 -17.83
C ILE A 41 -1.02 -11.86 -17.72
N ASN A 42 -2.22 -11.82 -17.14
CA ASN A 42 -2.88 -10.60 -16.72
C ASN A 42 -2.65 -10.41 -15.21
N PHE A 43 -1.76 -9.51 -14.88
CA PHE A 43 -1.42 -9.21 -13.49
C PHE A 43 -2.19 -7.97 -13.02
N ASN A 44 -3.11 -8.17 -12.08
CA ASN A 44 -3.94 -7.11 -11.53
C ASN A 44 -3.44 -6.71 -10.14
N PHE A 45 -2.93 -5.50 -10.01
CA PHE A 45 -2.62 -4.89 -8.71
C PHE A 45 -3.68 -3.84 -8.37
N ALA A 46 -4.79 -4.30 -7.78
CA ALA A 46 -5.98 -3.48 -7.51
C ALA A 46 -6.84 -4.12 -6.42
N HIS A 47 -7.94 -3.47 -6.03
CA HIS A 47 -8.96 -4.17 -5.25
C HIS A 47 -9.73 -5.18 -6.13
N PRO A 48 -10.19 -6.32 -5.59
CA PRO A 48 -10.84 -7.38 -6.37
C PRO A 48 -11.92 -6.92 -7.35
N HIS A 49 -12.79 -5.98 -6.94
CA HIS A 49 -13.86 -5.45 -7.79
C HIS A 49 -13.37 -4.54 -8.93
N GLN A 50 -12.12 -4.15 -8.94
CA GLN A 50 -11.49 -3.30 -9.96
C GLN A 50 -10.63 -4.13 -10.93
N GLY A 51 -10.37 -5.38 -10.58
CA GLY A 51 -9.59 -6.28 -11.41
C GLY A 51 -10.30 -6.59 -12.72
N ARG A 52 -9.51 -6.83 -13.76
CA ARG A 52 -9.96 -7.24 -15.07
C ARG A 52 -9.44 -8.63 -15.33
N TYR A 53 -10.31 -9.49 -15.77
CA TYR A 53 -9.96 -10.84 -16.21
C TYR A 53 -10.08 -10.94 -17.73
N SER A 54 -9.40 -11.90 -18.31
CA SER A 54 -9.45 -12.15 -19.75
C SER A 54 -9.82 -13.59 -20.04
N ASP A 55 -10.52 -13.82 -21.16
CA ASP A 55 -10.91 -15.16 -21.57
C ASP A 55 -9.74 -16.01 -22.14
N ASN A 56 -8.55 -15.40 -22.30
CA ASN A 56 -7.43 -16.00 -23.04
C ASN A 56 -6.05 -15.83 -22.34
N GLY A 57 -6.00 -15.60 -21.04
CA GLY A 57 -4.75 -15.40 -20.30
C GLY A 57 -4.82 -16.04 -18.93
N TYR A 58 -3.67 -16.10 -18.26
CA TYR A 58 -3.59 -16.50 -16.85
C TYR A 58 -3.78 -15.28 -15.97
N ASP A 59 -4.86 -15.24 -15.20
CA ASP A 59 -5.29 -14.07 -14.47
C ASP A 59 -4.85 -14.13 -13.01
N ILE A 60 -4.04 -13.15 -12.57
CA ILE A 60 -3.56 -13.04 -11.21
C ILE A 60 -4.15 -11.78 -10.57
N MET A 61 -4.76 -11.94 -9.39
CA MET A 61 -5.20 -10.83 -8.54
C MET A 61 -4.26 -10.66 -7.36
N TYR A 62 -3.58 -9.53 -7.27
CA TYR A 62 -2.75 -9.16 -6.13
C TYR A 62 -3.32 -7.93 -5.43
N PHE A 63 -3.69 -8.06 -4.15
CA PHE A 63 -4.29 -6.95 -3.41
C PHE A 63 -3.89 -6.92 -1.93
N PRO A 64 -3.60 -5.73 -1.37
CA PRO A 64 -3.54 -5.51 0.07
C PRO A 64 -4.94 -5.21 0.62
N TRP A 65 -5.20 -5.70 1.84
CA TRP A 65 -6.42 -5.41 2.57
C TRP A 65 -6.16 -5.44 4.08
N GLU A 66 -6.90 -4.63 4.85
CA GLU A 66 -6.66 -4.46 6.28
C GLU A 66 -7.90 -4.81 7.13
N SER A 67 -8.86 -5.57 6.60
CA SER A 67 -10.04 -6.04 7.33
C SER A 67 -10.18 -7.55 7.23
N SER A 68 -10.75 -8.18 8.27
CA SER A 68 -11.10 -9.60 8.27
C SER A 68 -12.25 -9.93 7.32
N GLU A 69 -13.08 -8.94 6.99
CA GLU A 69 -14.25 -9.14 6.12
C GLU A 69 -13.98 -8.60 4.71
N PRO A 70 -14.40 -9.35 3.66
CA PRO A 70 -14.37 -8.84 2.29
C PRO A 70 -15.47 -7.80 2.11
N ARG A 71 -15.29 -6.91 1.15
CA ARG A 71 -16.42 -6.06 0.70
C ARG A 71 -17.41 -6.87 -0.12
N ASP A 72 -18.64 -6.37 -0.20
CA ASP A 72 -19.69 -6.97 -1.00
C ASP A 72 -19.23 -7.23 -2.44
N GLY A 73 -19.51 -8.42 -2.94
CA GLY A 73 -19.15 -8.85 -4.28
C GLY A 73 -17.69 -9.31 -4.46
N TRP A 74 -16.79 -9.08 -3.50
CA TRP A 74 -15.37 -9.44 -3.67
C TRP A 74 -15.15 -10.94 -3.85
N LYS A 75 -15.87 -11.79 -3.12
CA LYS A 75 -15.77 -13.25 -3.28
C LYS A 75 -16.12 -13.66 -4.72
N LYS A 76 -17.17 -13.08 -5.29
CA LYS A 76 -17.53 -13.33 -6.69
C LYS A 76 -16.45 -12.87 -7.67
N HIS A 77 -15.82 -11.72 -7.41
CA HIS A 77 -14.73 -11.27 -8.29
C HIS A 77 -13.48 -12.15 -8.15
N LEU A 78 -13.10 -12.53 -6.92
CA LEU A 78 -11.93 -13.38 -6.69
C LEU A 78 -12.05 -14.75 -7.38
N SER A 79 -13.26 -15.32 -7.48
CA SER A 79 -13.47 -16.58 -8.17
C SER A 79 -13.26 -16.55 -9.70
N LEU A 80 -13.00 -15.37 -10.27
CA LEU A 80 -12.72 -15.20 -11.69
C LEU A 80 -11.22 -15.22 -12.01
N PHE A 81 -10.36 -15.27 -11.00
CA PHE A 81 -8.91 -15.27 -11.17
C PHE A 81 -8.33 -16.66 -10.93
N ASP A 82 -7.28 -17.00 -11.69
CA ASP A 82 -6.58 -18.28 -11.55
C ASP A 82 -5.76 -18.33 -10.28
N GLU A 83 -5.18 -17.18 -9.89
CA GLU A 83 -4.44 -17.06 -8.64
C GLU A 83 -4.79 -15.77 -7.88
N VAL A 84 -4.78 -15.88 -6.54
CA VAL A 84 -4.90 -14.76 -5.63
C VAL A 84 -3.60 -14.58 -4.87
N TRP A 85 -3.01 -13.40 -4.96
CA TRP A 85 -1.79 -13.03 -4.27
C TRP A 85 -2.05 -11.98 -3.20
N VAL A 86 -1.36 -12.10 -2.07
CA VAL A 86 -1.53 -11.21 -0.92
C VAL A 86 -0.18 -10.83 -0.31
N PRO A 87 -0.05 -9.63 0.31
CA PRO A 87 1.24 -9.16 0.81
C PRO A 87 1.64 -9.68 2.18
N SER A 88 0.82 -10.49 2.84
CA SER A 88 1.15 -10.96 4.19
C SER A 88 0.50 -12.30 4.54
N PRO A 89 1.13 -13.08 5.46
CA PRO A 89 0.52 -14.30 5.97
C PRO A 89 -0.82 -14.07 6.70
N TRP A 90 -0.98 -12.90 7.35
CA TRP A 90 -2.25 -12.54 7.97
C TRP A 90 -3.38 -12.46 6.94
N LEU A 91 -3.14 -11.76 5.82
CA LEU A 91 -4.17 -11.66 4.78
C LEU A 91 -4.38 -12.99 4.06
N GLN A 92 -3.35 -13.83 3.95
CA GLN A 92 -3.50 -15.20 3.43
C GLN A 92 -4.49 -16.00 4.28
N SER A 93 -4.32 -15.99 5.62
CA SER A 93 -5.27 -16.65 6.53
C SER A 93 -6.69 -16.07 6.39
N THR A 94 -6.80 -14.74 6.31
CA THR A 94 -8.08 -14.06 6.12
C THR A 94 -8.77 -14.47 4.81
N VAL A 95 -8.03 -14.54 3.71
CA VAL A 95 -8.54 -14.95 2.40
C VAL A 95 -8.94 -16.44 2.39
N ALA A 96 -8.22 -17.28 3.15
CA ALA A 96 -8.60 -18.68 3.36
C ALA A 96 -9.95 -18.80 4.11
N ASP A 97 -10.21 -17.94 5.11
CA ASP A 97 -11.51 -17.88 5.80
C ASP A 97 -12.65 -17.43 4.85
N TRP A 98 -12.32 -16.71 3.78
CA TRP A 98 -13.28 -16.37 2.74
C TRP A 98 -13.55 -17.52 1.77
N GLY A 99 -12.73 -18.59 1.81
CA GLY A 99 -12.84 -19.79 0.99
C GLY A 99 -11.93 -19.78 -0.25
N PHE A 100 -10.85 -18.99 -0.27
CA PHE A 100 -9.91 -18.93 -1.39
C PHE A 100 -8.51 -19.35 -0.96
N GLU A 101 -7.84 -20.09 -1.82
CA GLU A 101 -6.39 -20.28 -1.74
C GLU A 101 -5.68 -19.00 -2.19
N SER A 102 -4.57 -18.66 -1.55
CA SER A 102 -3.76 -17.51 -1.94
C SER A 102 -2.28 -17.69 -1.63
N PHE A 103 -1.44 -16.95 -2.35
CA PHE A 103 0.02 -16.97 -2.22
C PHE A 103 0.52 -15.68 -1.58
N VAL A 104 1.51 -15.80 -0.68
CA VAL A 104 2.11 -14.62 -0.05
C VAL A 104 3.29 -14.12 -0.87
N TYR A 105 3.17 -12.87 -1.34
CA TYR A 105 4.26 -12.13 -1.95
C TYR A 105 4.38 -10.78 -1.23
N GLU A 106 5.34 -10.69 -0.31
CA GLU A 106 5.55 -9.50 0.49
C GLU A 106 6.00 -8.31 -0.37
N HIS A 107 5.56 -7.11 0.02
CA HIS A 107 6.05 -5.90 -0.60
C HIS A 107 7.53 -5.69 -0.26
N GLY A 108 8.35 -5.46 -1.27
CA GLY A 108 9.74 -5.10 -1.09
C GLY A 108 9.92 -3.69 -0.50
N VAL A 109 11.10 -3.43 0.03
CA VAL A 109 11.48 -2.09 0.50
C VAL A 109 12.11 -1.31 -0.65
N ASN A 110 11.66 -0.08 -0.87
CA ASN A 110 12.30 0.81 -1.85
C ASN A 110 13.73 1.14 -1.37
N PRO A 111 14.77 0.91 -2.19
CA PRO A 111 16.16 1.22 -1.85
C PRO A 111 16.41 2.68 -1.44
N ALA A 112 15.53 3.63 -1.84
CA ALA A 112 15.61 5.02 -1.39
C ALA A 112 15.36 5.19 0.12
N PHE A 113 14.73 4.22 0.78
CA PHE A 113 14.57 4.18 2.24
C PHE A 113 15.72 3.43 2.91
N THR A 114 16.94 3.74 2.53
CA THR A 114 18.15 3.19 3.15
C THR A 114 18.61 4.06 4.30
N ASN A 115 19.41 3.49 5.21
CA ASN A 115 20.02 4.20 6.34
C ASN A 115 21.13 5.21 5.93
N SER A 116 21.23 5.54 4.64
CA SER A 116 22.27 6.45 4.12
C SER A 116 22.02 7.92 4.45
N VAL A 117 20.80 8.27 4.85
CA VAL A 117 20.49 9.65 5.27
C VAL A 117 20.91 9.84 6.71
N ARG A 118 22.01 10.57 6.92
CA ARG A 118 22.43 10.99 8.26
C ARG A 118 21.40 11.96 8.84
N ARG A 119 20.86 11.65 10.00
CA ARG A 119 20.00 12.58 10.70
C ARG A 119 20.85 13.70 11.29
N GLU A 120 20.45 14.94 11.06
CA GLU A 120 20.98 16.06 11.81
C GLU A 120 20.58 15.91 13.28
N PRO A 121 21.51 16.21 14.23
CA PRO A 121 21.17 16.23 15.64
C PRO A 121 20.03 17.21 15.91
N SER A 122 19.08 16.80 16.72
CA SER A 122 17.98 17.65 17.18
C SER A 122 17.91 17.58 18.70
N ASP A 123 17.72 18.71 19.31
CA ASP A 123 17.43 18.86 20.74
C ASP A 123 15.98 18.48 21.09
N LYS A 124 15.18 18.16 20.07
CA LYS A 124 13.78 17.79 20.21
C LYS A 124 13.51 16.35 19.82
N ILE A 125 12.59 15.73 20.54
CA ILE A 125 12.02 14.44 20.17
C ILE A 125 10.88 14.70 19.16
N ILE A 126 11.02 14.14 17.97
CA ILE A 126 10.05 14.31 16.89
C ILE A 126 9.23 13.03 16.74
N PHE A 127 7.93 13.15 16.93
CA PHE A 127 6.95 12.12 16.59
C PHE A 127 6.47 12.37 15.16
N LEU A 128 6.52 11.36 14.31
CA LEU A 128 6.07 11.47 12.91
C LEU A 128 4.80 10.67 12.69
N MET A 129 3.78 11.34 12.14
CA MET A 129 2.57 10.72 11.64
C MET A 129 2.43 10.94 10.14
N GLN A 130 1.96 9.92 9.43
CA GLN A 130 1.70 10.00 8.00
C GLN A 130 0.23 9.68 7.69
N GLY A 131 -0.44 10.54 6.89
CA GLY A 131 -1.77 10.28 6.35
C GLY A 131 -2.89 10.99 7.12
N PHE A 132 -2.85 12.31 7.19
CA PHE A 132 -3.88 13.11 7.87
C PHE A 132 -5.28 12.94 7.26
N GLU A 133 -5.37 12.83 5.94
CA GLU A 133 -6.63 12.84 5.18
C GLU A 133 -7.48 11.59 5.37
N ALA A 134 -6.91 10.50 5.86
CA ALA A 134 -7.64 9.26 6.04
C ALA A 134 -8.10 9.10 7.49
N PHE A 135 -9.41 9.13 7.72
CA PHE A 135 -10.01 8.91 9.04
C PHE A 135 -9.44 7.69 9.77
N ARG A 136 -9.26 6.56 9.04
CA ARG A 136 -8.68 5.33 9.58
C ARG A 136 -7.23 5.45 10.09
N LYS A 137 -6.54 6.54 9.78
CA LYS A 137 -5.18 6.82 10.27
C LYS A 137 -5.15 7.45 11.66
N GLY A 138 -6.31 7.87 12.18
CA GLY A 138 -6.44 8.38 13.54
C GLY A 138 -5.70 9.70 13.80
N ALA A 139 -5.70 10.62 12.84
CA ALA A 139 -4.93 11.87 12.99
C ALA A 139 -5.43 12.73 14.14
N LEU A 140 -6.73 12.89 14.28
CA LEU A 140 -7.30 13.69 15.38
C LEU A 140 -7.03 13.03 16.74
N GLU A 141 -7.13 11.72 16.83
CA GLU A 141 -6.81 10.94 18.02
C GLU A 141 -5.33 11.08 18.39
N THR A 142 -4.45 11.00 17.38
CA THR A 142 -2.99 11.20 17.57
C THR A 142 -2.69 12.61 18.11
N ILE A 143 -3.30 13.65 17.54
CA ILE A 143 -3.12 15.05 18.01
C ILE A 143 -3.61 15.20 19.44
N ARG A 144 -4.78 14.67 19.77
CA ARG A 144 -5.34 14.72 21.13
C ARG A 144 -4.44 13.99 22.13
N ALA A 145 -4.04 12.77 21.81
CA ALA A 145 -3.16 11.97 22.66
C ALA A 145 -1.81 12.67 22.89
N PHE A 146 -1.22 13.24 21.81
CA PHE A 146 0.03 13.99 21.90
C PHE A 146 -0.09 15.19 22.82
N ASN A 147 -1.15 15.99 22.68
CA ASN A 147 -1.37 17.17 23.54
C ASN A 147 -1.60 16.79 25.01
N ILE A 148 -2.27 15.68 25.28
CA ILE A 148 -2.46 15.19 26.66
C ILE A 148 -1.14 14.69 27.25
N ALA A 149 -0.42 13.85 26.51
CA ALA A 149 0.79 13.19 27.02
C ALA A 149 1.96 14.16 27.25
N PHE A 150 2.04 15.21 26.43
CA PHE A 150 3.20 16.12 26.41
C PHE A 150 2.85 17.55 26.78
N ARG A 151 1.74 17.75 27.48
CA ARG A 151 1.30 19.08 27.92
C ARG A 151 2.41 19.85 28.61
N GLY A 152 2.68 21.07 28.13
CA GLY A 152 3.72 21.96 28.68
C GLY A 152 5.17 21.58 28.35
N ARG A 153 5.41 20.45 27.61
CA ARG A 153 6.73 20.07 27.13
C ARG A 153 7.13 20.91 25.91
N ARG A 154 8.38 21.41 25.89
CA ARG A 154 8.93 22.23 24.79
C ARG A 154 9.96 21.45 23.95
N ASP A 155 10.36 20.30 24.43
CA ASP A 155 11.37 19.41 23.84
C ASP A 155 10.78 18.31 22.95
N VAL A 156 9.46 18.37 22.65
CA VAL A 156 8.78 17.42 21.79
C VAL A 156 7.98 18.13 20.69
N GLU A 157 7.90 17.51 19.52
CA GLU A 157 7.11 17.97 18.37
C GLU A 157 6.35 16.81 17.74
N LEU A 158 5.14 17.05 17.26
CA LEU A 158 4.41 16.12 16.37
C LEU A 158 4.43 16.69 14.96
N TRP A 159 5.04 15.94 14.04
CA TRP A 159 5.04 16.25 12.62
C TRP A 159 4.03 15.38 11.91
N ILE A 160 3.15 16.00 11.12
CA ILE A 160 2.14 15.29 10.33
C ILE A 160 2.43 15.51 8.86
N LYS A 161 2.75 14.42 8.16
CA LYS A 161 2.90 14.42 6.72
C LYS A 161 1.53 14.26 6.06
N THR A 162 1.13 15.23 5.23
CA THR A 162 -0.13 15.22 4.49
C THR A 162 0.14 15.17 2.98
N GLN A 163 -0.88 14.79 2.19
CA GLN A 163 -0.82 14.84 0.72
C GLN A 163 -1.50 16.09 0.15
N SER A 164 -2.13 16.89 1.00
CA SER A 164 -2.79 18.13 0.58
C SER A 164 -1.76 19.16 0.16
N LYS A 165 -1.85 19.65 -1.08
CA LYS A 165 -1.03 20.78 -1.57
C LYS A 165 -1.24 22.08 -0.77
N ALA A 166 -2.32 22.18 -0.02
CA ALA A 166 -2.63 23.33 0.82
C ALA A 166 -2.02 23.26 2.23
N MET A 167 -1.43 22.11 2.59
CA MET A 167 -0.89 21.86 3.92
C MET A 167 0.49 21.21 3.79
N ASP A 168 1.53 21.99 3.58
CA ASP A 168 2.90 21.52 3.74
C ASP A 168 3.11 21.19 5.22
N ASN A 169 3.40 19.94 5.53
CA ASN A 169 3.81 19.41 6.84
C ASN A 169 3.36 20.22 8.07
N ILE A 170 2.30 19.77 8.70
CA ILE A 170 1.78 20.40 9.92
C ILE A 170 2.73 20.07 11.07
N LYS A 171 3.25 21.10 11.76
CA LYS A 171 3.96 20.95 13.03
C LYS A 171 3.03 21.34 14.16
N ILE A 172 2.87 20.45 15.14
CA ILE A 172 2.05 20.69 16.33
C ILE A 172 2.97 20.72 17.53
N PHE A 173 2.82 21.77 18.31
CA PHE A 173 3.47 21.93 19.61
C PHE A 173 2.44 21.63 20.69
N PRO A 174 2.78 20.90 21.75
CA PRO A 174 1.84 20.63 22.84
C PRO A 174 1.54 21.94 23.58
N ASN A 175 0.25 22.21 23.81
CA ASN A 175 -0.26 23.36 24.57
C ASN A 175 -0.08 23.16 26.09
#